data_7422be94e9ea45af890a1dea4afcbcd7
#
_entry.id   7422be94e9ea45af890a1dea4afcbcd7
#
_cell.length_a   1.000
_cell.length_b   1.000
_cell.length_c   1.000
_cell.angle_alpha   90.00
_cell.angle_beta   90.00
_cell.angle_gamma   90.00
#
_symmetry.space_group_name_H-M   'P 1'
#
loop_
_entity.id
_entity.type
_entity.pdbx_description
1 polymer ?
#
loop_
_entity_poly.entity_id
_entity_poly.type
_entity_poly.pdbx_seq_one_letter_code
_entity_poly.pdbx_strand_id
1 'polypeptide(L)'
;HDIYNLIVERYRDGTSIDTIVSEILAEEQNFCTDEFYTEIYWTAVAYSLWKIGHLSQDIKEKALDIIGKGAHEFWLEIDSKALKQRQKVLDKLAVQLQSENPKPLKVRKSKTKREPHFKVGDVLAVKFENEYGAIFVSDVDQSPRKIEYHLACTRLLQKEKPTMEQFLN
;
A
#
# COMPACT_ATOMS: atom_id res chain seq x y z
N HIS A 1 -2.78 4.03 10.02
CA HIS A 1 -2.53 2.91 9.08
C HIS A 1 -2.28 3.44 7.66
N ASP A 2 -3.03 4.45 7.23
CA ASP A 2 -3.01 4.93 5.84
C ASP A 2 -1.73 5.70 5.51
N ILE A 3 -1.25 6.60 6.39
CA ILE A 3 -0.01 7.37 6.17
C ILE A 3 1.21 6.44 6.08
N TYR A 4 1.30 5.45 6.97
CA TYR A 4 2.39 4.48 6.93
C TYR A 4 2.41 3.71 5.60
N ASN A 5 1.25 3.23 5.15
CA ASN A 5 1.14 2.52 3.88
C ASN A 5 1.45 3.43 2.69
N LEU A 6 0.95 4.68 2.71
CA LEU A 6 1.24 5.67 1.68
C LEU A 6 2.75 5.85 1.49
N ILE A 7 3.49 6.03 2.56
CA ILE A 7 4.93 6.28 2.50
C ILE A 7 5.73 4.99 2.24
N VAL A 8 5.54 3.99 3.10
CA VAL A 8 6.39 2.80 3.11
C VAL A 8 6.15 1.89 1.92
N GLU A 9 4.88 1.64 1.58
CA GLU A 9 4.58 0.75 0.47
C GLU A 9 4.95 1.38 -0.88
N ARG A 10 4.67 2.67 -1.06
CA ARG A 10 5.05 3.39 -2.28
C ARG A 10 6.56 3.47 -2.47
N TYR A 11 7.33 3.75 -1.40
CA TYR A 11 8.79 3.70 -1.45
C TYR A 11 9.28 2.30 -1.82
N ARG A 12 8.73 1.27 -1.19
CA ARG A 12 9.11 -0.12 -1.47
C ARG A 12 8.75 -0.56 -2.88
N ASP A 13 7.74 0.05 -3.49
CA ASP A 13 7.34 -0.19 -4.88
C ASP A 13 8.13 0.66 -5.90
N GLY A 14 9.04 1.51 -5.42
CA GLY A 14 9.99 2.25 -6.26
C GLY A 14 9.60 3.69 -6.56
N THR A 15 8.56 4.24 -5.89
CA THR A 15 8.28 5.69 -5.97
C THR A 15 9.43 6.47 -5.38
N SER A 16 9.85 7.55 -6.03
CA SER A 16 10.95 8.40 -5.56
C SER A 16 10.60 9.05 -4.23
N ILE A 17 11.62 9.25 -3.38
CA ILE A 17 11.42 9.91 -2.08
C ILE A 17 10.92 11.34 -2.24
N ASP A 18 11.41 12.06 -3.25
CA ASP A 18 11.01 13.45 -3.51
C ASP A 18 9.52 13.55 -3.85
N THR A 19 9.01 12.61 -4.65
CA THR A 19 7.59 12.52 -4.96
C THR A 19 6.76 12.25 -3.70
N ILE A 20 7.19 11.30 -2.87
CA ILE A 20 6.50 10.95 -1.62
C ILE A 20 6.47 12.16 -0.67
N VAL A 21 7.60 12.84 -0.48
CA VAL A 21 7.69 14.02 0.40
C VAL A 21 6.84 15.17 -0.12
N SER A 22 6.86 15.43 -1.43
CA SER A 22 6.02 16.48 -2.03
C SER A 22 4.53 16.24 -1.80
N GLU A 23 4.08 15.00 -1.92
CA GLU A 23 2.68 14.63 -1.66
C GLU A 23 2.32 14.74 -0.17
N ILE A 24 3.21 14.32 0.73
CA ILE A 24 3.02 14.50 2.19
C ILE A 24 2.81 15.97 2.52
N LEU A 25 3.65 16.86 1.98
CA LEU A 25 3.55 18.29 2.23
C LEU A 25 2.27 18.90 1.63
N ALA A 26 1.85 18.44 0.46
CA ALA A 26 0.61 18.89 -0.17
C ALA A 26 -0.64 18.46 0.62
N GLU A 27 -0.61 17.28 1.22
CA GLU A 27 -1.72 16.72 2.00
C GLU A 27 -1.78 17.22 3.46
N GLU A 28 -0.75 17.92 3.95
CA GLU A 28 -0.71 18.41 5.33
C GLU A 28 -1.99 19.17 5.72
N GLN A 29 -2.44 20.09 4.88
CA GLN A 29 -3.61 20.93 5.18
C GLN A 29 -4.90 20.12 5.27
N ASN A 30 -4.99 19.01 4.55
CA ASN A 30 -6.16 18.15 4.56
C ASN A 30 -6.23 17.29 5.84
N PHE A 31 -5.08 16.92 6.40
CA PHE A 31 -5.00 16.04 7.58
C PHE A 31 -4.80 16.80 8.90
N CYS A 32 -4.06 17.90 8.90
CA CYS A 32 -3.73 18.66 10.09
C CYS A 32 -4.78 19.76 10.37
N THR A 33 -6.03 19.35 10.59
CA THR A 33 -7.15 20.26 10.85
C THR A 33 -7.13 20.88 12.25
N ASP A 34 -6.47 20.21 13.19
CA ASP A 34 -6.27 20.64 14.57
C ASP A 34 -4.98 20.03 15.17
N GLU A 35 -4.71 20.30 16.43
CA GLU A 35 -3.51 19.83 17.12
C GLU A 35 -3.49 18.30 17.31
N PHE A 36 -4.65 17.67 17.51
CA PHE A 36 -4.76 16.23 17.67
C PHE A 36 -4.39 15.49 16.38
N TYR A 37 -4.99 15.91 15.25
CA TYR A 37 -4.66 15.32 13.96
C TYR A 37 -3.24 15.66 13.51
N THR A 38 -2.74 16.86 13.85
CA THR A 38 -1.34 17.27 13.61
C THR A 38 -0.36 16.36 14.34
N GLU A 39 -0.63 16.00 15.60
CA GLU A 39 0.17 15.04 16.36
C GLU A 39 0.22 13.67 15.65
N ILE A 40 -0.95 13.14 15.29
CA ILE A 40 -1.06 11.83 14.63
C ILE A 40 -0.32 11.83 13.30
N TYR A 41 -0.55 12.85 12.48
CA TYR A 41 0.00 12.96 11.14
C TYR A 41 1.53 12.99 11.16
N TRP A 42 2.12 13.98 11.83
CA TRP A 42 3.56 14.19 11.78
C TRP A 42 4.36 13.09 12.51
N THR A 43 3.80 12.51 13.56
CA THR A 43 4.45 11.36 14.21
C THR A 43 4.44 10.13 13.31
N ALA A 44 3.36 9.90 12.55
CA ALA A 44 3.29 8.80 11.58
C ALA A 44 4.20 9.04 10.37
N VAL A 45 4.27 10.26 9.84
CA VAL A 45 5.18 10.67 8.76
C VAL A 45 6.63 10.46 9.17
N ALA A 46 7.05 11.01 10.30
CA ALA A 46 8.43 10.90 10.77
C ALA A 46 8.83 9.45 11.03
N TYR A 47 7.97 8.66 11.68
CA TYR A 47 8.21 7.25 11.88
C TYR A 47 8.38 6.48 10.56
N SER A 48 7.51 6.76 9.58
CA SER A 48 7.54 6.07 8.29
C SER A 48 8.80 6.39 7.49
N LEU A 49 9.19 7.68 7.46
CA LEU A 49 10.42 8.13 6.80
C LEU A 49 11.68 7.59 7.53
N TRP A 50 11.67 7.52 8.86
CA TRP A 50 12.72 6.86 9.60
C TRP A 50 12.83 5.37 9.26
N LYS A 51 11.69 4.68 9.11
CA LYS A 51 11.64 3.25 8.73
C LYS A 51 12.31 2.97 7.40
N ILE A 52 12.19 3.87 6.45
CA ILE A 52 12.82 3.73 5.12
C ILE A 52 14.21 4.39 5.04
N GLY A 53 14.68 5.03 6.12
CA GLY A 53 16.01 5.66 6.18
C GLY A 53 16.10 7.00 5.44
N HIS A 54 14.98 7.70 5.26
CA HIS A 54 14.88 8.97 4.54
C HIS A 54 14.26 10.10 5.38
N LEU A 55 14.40 10.05 6.70
CA LEU A 55 13.94 11.12 7.58
C LEU A 55 14.86 12.34 7.44
N SER A 56 14.33 13.41 6.86
CA SER A 56 15.04 14.71 6.79
C SER A 56 15.10 15.40 8.17
N GLN A 57 16.06 16.30 8.33
CA GLN A 57 16.23 17.04 9.60
C GLN A 57 15.00 17.90 9.90
N ASP A 58 14.45 18.60 8.92
CA ASP A 58 13.28 19.46 9.09
C ASP A 58 12.05 18.71 9.60
N ILE A 59 11.76 17.54 8.98
CA ILE A 59 10.63 16.68 9.39
C ILE A 59 10.90 16.09 10.78
N LYS A 60 12.13 15.73 11.08
CA LYS A 60 12.53 15.23 12.39
C LYS A 60 12.31 16.28 13.47
N GLU A 61 12.79 17.51 13.27
CA GLU A 61 12.63 18.62 14.20
C GLU A 61 11.16 18.95 14.43
N LYS A 62 10.37 19.02 13.36
CA LYS A 62 8.92 19.25 13.44
C LYS A 62 8.22 18.15 14.27
N ALA A 63 8.56 16.89 14.04
CA ALA A 63 7.98 15.79 14.81
C ALA A 63 8.41 15.81 16.27
N LEU A 64 9.66 16.11 16.57
CA LEU A 64 10.17 16.19 17.94
C LEU A 64 9.56 17.39 18.71
N ASP A 65 9.32 18.52 18.07
CA ASP A 65 8.60 19.65 18.66
C ASP A 65 7.17 19.26 19.05
N ILE A 66 6.47 18.58 18.16
CA ILE A 66 5.11 18.07 18.42
C ILE A 66 5.12 17.06 19.57
N ILE A 67 6.05 16.09 19.55
CA ILE A 67 6.19 15.11 20.64
C ILE A 67 6.52 15.79 21.97
N GLY A 68 7.32 16.85 21.95
CA GLY A 68 7.67 17.63 23.15
C GLY A 68 6.50 18.31 23.84
N LYS A 69 5.41 18.56 23.12
CA LYS A 69 4.14 19.07 23.71
C LYS A 69 3.39 17.99 24.49
N GLY A 70 3.75 16.73 24.32
CA GLY A 70 3.08 15.58 24.94
C GLY A 70 1.87 15.07 24.12
N ALA A 71 1.30 13.98 24.58
CA ALA A 71 0.11 13.40 23.96
C ALA A 71 -1.11 14.32 24.18
N HIS A 72 -1.85 14.56 23.11
CA HIS A 72 -3.02 15.45 23.15
C HIS A 72 -4.13 14.89 24.05
N GLU A 73 -4.79 15.77 24.83
CA GLU A 73 -5.81 15.37 25.81
C GLU A 73 -7.02 14.65 25.23
N PHE A 74 -7.33 14.85 23.95
CA PHE A 74 -8.41 14.16 23.23
C PHE A 74 -8.30 12.63 23.30
N TRP A 75 -7.11 12.09 23.54
CA TRP A 75 -6.94 10.65 23.77
C TRP A 75 -7.74 10.14 24.98
N LEU A 76 -8.06 10.99 25.96
CA LEU A 76 -8.92 10.63 27.12
C LEU A 76 -10.37 10.40 26.72
N GLU A 77 -10.85 11.06 25.66
CA GLU A 77 -12.20 10.88 25.16
C GLU A 77 -12.38 9.50 24.47
N ILE A 78 -11.28 8.93 23.97
CA ILE A 78 -11.28 7.61 23.35
C ILE A 78 -11.28 6.50 24.41
N ASP A 79 -10.37 6.60 25.39
CA ASP A 79 -10.24 5.65 26.49
C ASP A 79 -9.43 6.27 27.63
N SER A 80 -9.82 6.01 28.89
CA SER A 80 -9.18 6.56 30.09
C SER A 80 -7.67 6.21 30.20
N LYS A 81 -7.20 5.17 29.53
CA LYS A 81 -5.80 4.74 29.49
C LYS A 81 -5.08 5.21 28.23
N ALA A 82 -5.82 5.66 27.21
CA ALA A 82 -5.26 5.96 25.89
C ALA A 82 -4.21 7.07 25.95
N LEU A 83 -4.46 8.15 26.68
CA LEU A 83 -3.48 9.26 26.86
C LEU A 83 -2.14 8.74 27.39
N LYS A 84 -2.16 7.94 28.46
CA LYS A 84 -0.94 7.39 29.05
C LYS A 84 -0.21 6.41 28.13
N GLN A 85 -0.96 5.63 27.38
CA GLN A 85 -0.40 4.71 26.39
C GLN A 85 0.22 5.49 25.23
N ARG A 86 -0.47 6.52 24.74
CA ARG A 86 0.02 7.38 23.66
C ARG A 86 1.30 8.10 24.08
N GLN A 87 1.35 8.68 25.28
CA GLN A 87 2.55 9.32 25.80
C GLN A 87 3.76 8.37 25.77
N LYS A 88 3.60 7.14 26.24
CA LYS A 88 4.69 6.15 26.18
C LYS A 88 5.15 5.82 24.75
N VAL A 89 4.22 5.86 23.78
CA VAL A 89 4.57 5.66 22.37
C VAL A 89 5.36 6.86 21.84
N LEU A 90 4.94 8.08 22.18
CA LEU A 90 5.63 9.30 21.79
C LEU A 90 7.04 9.38 22.39
N ASP A 91 7.21 9.04 23.68
CA ASP A 91 8.51 9.01 24.34
C ASP A 91 9.48 8.03 23.63
N LYS A 92 9.00 6.84 23.30
CA LYS A 92 9.78 5.86 22.54
C LYS A 92 10.12 6.35 21.13
N LEU A 93 9.17 6.99 20.48
CA LEU A 93 9.37 7.55 19.14
C LEU A 93 10.41 8.67 19.18
N ALA A 94 10.37 9.55 20.16
CA ALA A 94 11.36 10.62 20.31
C ALA A 94 12.79 10.08 20.38
N VAL A 95 13.02 9.05 21.20
CA VAL A 95 14.33 8.38 21.29
C VAL A 95 14.72 7.74 19.94
N GLN A 96 13.75 7.10 19.29
CA GLN A 96 13.98 6.42 18.01
C GLN A 96 14.36 7.38 16.89
N LEU A 97 13.66 8.53 16.78
CA LEU A 97 13.93 9.53 15.74
C LEU A 97 15.29 10.23 15.91
N GLN A 98 15.87 10.22 17.12
CA GLN A 98 17.20 10.79 17.38
C GLN A 98 18.35 9.88 16.91
N SER A 99 18.06 8.64 16.58
CA SER A 99 19.04 7.68 16.05
C SER A 99 18.78 7.35 14.60
N GLU A 100 19.82 7.01 13.85
CA GLU A 100 19.66 6.44 12.53
C GLU A 100 19.02 5.05 12.62
N ASN A 101 18.23 4.69 11.60
CA ASN A 101 17.69 3.35 11.52
C ASN A 101 18.79 2.36 11.12
N PRO A 102 19.19 1.41 11.98
CA PRO A 102 20.25 0.47 11.65
C PRO A 102 19.87 -0.52 10.54
N LYS A 103 18.57 -0.63 10.23
CA LYS A 103 18.06 -1.57 9.22
C LYS A 103 16.89 -0.96 8.44
N PRO A 104 17.16 0.06 7.60
CA PRO A 104 16.10 0.70 6.82
C PRO A 104 15.47 -0.28 5.81
N LEU A 105 14.19 -0.10 5.59
CA LEU A 105 13.47 -0.85 4.56
C LEU A 105 13.96 -0.43 3.18
N LYS A 106 14.21 -1.41 2.32
CA LYS A 106 14.72 -1.19 0.97
C LYS A 106 13.58 -1.26 -0.05
N VAL A 107 13.81 -0.60 -1.18
CA VAL A 107 12.99 -0.79 -2.38
C VAL A 107 12.94 -2.29 -2.70
N ARG A 108 11.76 -2.79 -2.99
CA ARG A 108 11.60 -4.19 -3.39
C ARG A 108 12.31 -4.39 -4.72
N LYS A 109 13.12 -5.43 -4.81
CA LYS A 109 13.66 -5.83 -6.11
C LYS A 109 12.48 -6.09 -7.03
N SER A 110 12.41 -5.36 -8.15
CA SER A 110 11.42 -5.65 -9.18
C SER A 110 11.56 -7.13 -9.55
N LYS A 111 10.53 -7.91 -9.29
CA LYS A 111 10.46 -9.22 -9.93
C LYS A 111 10.32 -8.91 -11.41
N THR A 112 11.13 -9.55 -12.23
CA THR A 112 11.00 -9.52 -13.69
C THR A 112 9.52 -9.57 -14.03
N LYS A 113 9.00 -8.59 -14.79
CA LYS A 113 7.60 -8.61 -15.23
C LYS A 113 7.37 -9.99 -15.85
N ARG A 114 6.52 -10.79 -15.22
CA ARG A 114 6.11 -12.04 -15.82
C ARG A 114 5.26 -11.66 -17.03
N GLU A 115 5.59 -12.20 -18.17
CA GLU A 115 4.71 -12.05 -19.32
C GLU A 115 3.42 -12.83 -19.07
N PRO A 116 2.25 -12.26 -19.39
CA PRO A 116 1.00 -12.98 -19.29
C PRO A 116 1.02 -14.24 -20.17
N HIS A 117 0.57 -15.35 -19.64
CA HIS A 117 0.41 -16.59 -20.42
C HIS A 117 -0.71 -16.48 -21.43
N PHE A 118 -1.72 -15.67 -21.15
CA PHE A 118 -2.89 -15.44 -21.97
C PHE A 118 -3.00 -13.97 -22.31
N LYS A 119 -3.58 -13.67 -23.49
CA LYS A 119 -3.85 -12.33 -23.98
C LYS A 119 -5.35 -12.08 -24.00
N VAL A 120 -5.74 -10.82 -23.99
CA VAL A 120 -7.13 -10.43 -24.25
C VAL A 120 -7.58 -11.00 -25.59
N GLY A 121 -8.73 -11.69 -25.60
CA GLY A 121 -9.26 -12.37 -26.77
C GLY A 121 -8.85 -13.85 -26.90
N ASP A 122 -7.94 -14.36 -26.07
CA ASP A 122 -7.62 -15.79 -26.06
C ASP A 122 -8.85 -16.59 -25.62
N VAL A 123 -9.09 -17.69 -26.33
CA VAL A 123 -10.17 -18.64 -26.04
C VAL A 123 -9.58 -19.90 -25.42
N LEU A 124 -10.13 -20.29 -24.28
CA LEU A 124 -9.67 -21.43 -23.52
C LEU A 124 -10.78 -22.49 -23.43
N ALA A 125 -10.46 -23.73 -23.79
CA ALA A 125 -11.32 -24.85 -23.49
C ALA A 125 -11.05 -25.31 -22.06
N VAL A 126 -12.07 -25.31 -21.21
CA VAL A 126 -11.98 -25.73 -19.82
C VAL A 126 -12.76 -27.02 -19.62
N LYS A 127 -12.12 -28.00 -19.01
CA LYS A 127 -12.75 -29.26 -18.67
C LYS A 127 -13.42 -29.20 -17.30
N PHE A 128 -14.73 -29.53 -17.27
CA PHE A 128 -15.52 -29.66 -16.05
C PHE A 128 -15.97 -31.14 -15.95
N GLU A 129 -15.37 -31.90 -15.08
CA GLU A 129 -15.65 -33.33 -14.93
C GLU A 129 -15.63 -34.10 -16.27
N ASN A 130 -16.79 -34.34 -16.84
CA ASN A 130 -16.93 -35.08 -18.11
C ASN A 130 -17.32 -34.21 -19.31
N GLU A 131 -17.36 -32.89 -19.15
CA GLU A 131 -17.76 -31.93 -20.17
C GLU A 131 -16.71 -30.85 -20.37
N TYR A 132 -16.73 -30.20 -21.52
CA TYR A 132 -15.88 -29.06 -21.83
C TYR A 132 -16.73 -27.82 -22.04
N GLY A 133 -16.30 -26.71 -21.38
CA GLY A 133 -16.79 -25.39 -21.67
C GLY A 133 -15.76 -24.55 -22.40
N ALA A 134 -16.18 -23.41 -22.91
CA ALA A 134 -15.30 -22.42 -23.48
C ALA A 134 -15.40 -21.12 -22.70
N ILE A 135 -14.25 -20.52 -22.43
CA ILE A 135 -14.13 -19.21 -21.79
C ILE A 135 -13.18 -18.35 -22.63
N PHE A 136 -13.33 -17.06 -22.56
CA PHE A 136 -12.35 -16.16 -23.18
C PHE A 136 -11.80 -15.14 -22.19
N VAL A 137 -10.59 -14.71 -22.46
CA VAL A 137 -9.91 -13.68 -21.67
C VAL A 137 -10.44 -12.33 -22.09
N SER A 138 -11.24 -11.69 -21.24
CA SER A 138 -11.86 -10.39 -21.52
C SER A 138 -10.94 -9.23 -21.17
N ASP A 139 -10.09 -9.41 -20.17
CA ASP A 139 -9.11 -8.41 -19.75
C ASP A 139 -7.94 -9.04 -19.01
N VAL A 140 -6.79 -8.34 -18.94
CA VAL A 140 -5.58 -8.77 -18.26
C VAL A 140 -5.01 -7.62 -17.45
N ASP A 141 -5.19 -7.65 -16.14
CA ASP A 141 -4.57 -6.72 -15.23
C ASP A 141 -3.16 -7.17 -14.84
N GLN A 142 -2.18 -6.37 -15.20
CA GLN A 142 -0.80 -6.65 -14.90
C GLN A 142 -0.21 -5.63 -13.91
N SER A 143 0.12 -6.10 -12.73
CA SER A 143 0.93 -5.37 -11.75
C SER A 143 2.34 -5.98 -11.64
N PRO A 144 3.32 -5.30 -11.00
CA PRO A 144 4.65 -5.85 -10.77
C PRO A 144 4.67 -7.18 -10.00
N ARG A 145 3.58 -7.52 -9.31
CA ARG A 145 3.49 -8.70 -8.43
C ARG A 145 2.48 -9.73 -8.87
N LYS A 146 1.51 -9.35 -9.66
CA LYS A 146 0.31 -10.15 -9.93
C LYS A 146 -0.14 -9.93 -11.37
N ILE A 147 -0.54 -11.03 -11.99
CA ILE A 147 -1.29 -11.01 -13.24
C ILE A 147 -2.66 -11.58 -12.91
N GLU A 148 -3.71 -10.82 -13.19
CA GLU A 148 -5.10 -11.23 -13.03
C GLU A 148 -5.72 -11.30 -14.41
N TYR A 149 -6.45 -12.37 -14.65
CA TYR A 149 -7.18 -12.60 -15.89
C TYR A 149 -8.67 -12.46 -15.61
N HIS A 150 -9.32 -11.56 -16.30
CA HIS A 150 -10.76 -11.47 -16.30
C HIS A 150 -11.28 -12.42 -17.37
N LEU A 151 -12.10 -13.36 -16.96
CA LEU A 151 -12.57 -14.45 -17.82
C LEU A 151 -14.07 -14.31 -18.01
N ALA A 152 -14.51 -14.34 -19.25
CA ALA A 152 -15.92 -14.40 -19.59
C ALA A 152 -16.26 -15.85 -20.01
N CYS A 153 -17.23 -16.44 -19.32
CA CYS A 153 -17.73 -17.77 -19.62
C CYS A 153 -18.74 -17.70 -20.76
N THR A 154 -18.63 -18.63 -21.69
CA THR A 154 -19.67 -18.87 -22.70
C THR A 154 -20.74 -19.80 -22.13
N ARG A 155 -21.86 -19.95 -22.88
CA ARG A 155 -22.90 -20.95 -22.59
C ARG A 155 -22.58 -22.33 -23.17
N LEU A 156 -21.44 -22.46 -23.82
CA LEU A 156 -21.02 -23.73 -24.47
C LEU A 156 -20.61 -24.71 -23.37
N LEU A 157 -21.31 -25.86 -23.35
CA LEU A 157 -20.99 -26.99 -22.49
C LEU A 157 -21.27 -28.28 -23.29
N GLN A 158 -20.26 -29.09 -23.54
CA GLN A 158 -20.38 -30.30 -24.38
C GLN A 158 -19.38 -31.37 -23.96
N LYS A 159 -19.64 -32.64 -24.39
CA LYS A 159 -18.76 -33.77 -24.04
C LYS A 159 -17.43 -33.76 -24.79
N GLU A 160 -17.38 -33.14 -25.96
CA GLU A 160 -16.18 -33.04 -26.78
C GLU A 160 -15.52 -31.66 -26.59
N LYS A 161 -14.20 -31.61 -26.79
CA LYS A 161 -13.46 -30.37 -26.73
C LYS A 161 -13.95 -29.39 -27.82
N PRO A 162 -14.34 -28.14 -27.45
CA PRO A 162 -14.84 -27.16 -28.41
C PRO A 162 -13.81 -26.82 -29.49
N THR A 163 -14.28 -26.61 -30.72
CA THR A 163 -13.50 -26.02 -31.80
C THR A 163 -13.68 -24.51 -31.85
N MET A 164 -12.79 -23.83 -32.56
CA MET A 164 -12.92 -22.37 -32.75
C MET A 164 -14.19 -21.97 -33.51
N GLU A 165 -14.65 -22.79 -34.45
CA GLU A 165 -15.91 -22.56 -35.18
C GLU A 165 -17.12 -22.56 -34.24
N GLN A 166 -17.16 -23.51 -33.31
CA GLN A 166 -18.25 -23.61 -32.33
C GLN A 166 -18.24 -22.47 -31.34
N PHE A 167 -17.09 -21.83 -31.14
CA PHE A 167 -16.99 -20.68 -30.28
C PHE A 167 -17.48 -19.37 -30.94
N LEU A 168 -17.32 -19.26 -32.28
CA LEU A 168 -17.65 -18.04 -33.04
C LEU A 168 -19.13 -17.98 -33.48
N ASN A 169 -19.88 -19.08 -33.37
CA ASN A 169 -21.30 -19.18 -33.68
C ASN A 169 -22.14 -19.17 -32.39
#